data_645358d199277902eb45a1210360f025
#
_entry.id   645358d199277902eb45a1210360f025
#
_cell.length_a   1.000
_cell.length_b   1.000
_cell.length_c   1.000
_cell.angle_alpha   90.00
_cell.angle_beta   90.00
_cell.angle_gamma   90.00
#
_symmetry.space_group_name_H-M   'P 1'
#
loop_
_entity.id
_entity.type
_entity.pdbx_description
1 polymer ?
#
loop_
_entity_poly.entity_id
_entity_poly.type
_entity_poly.pdbx_seq_one_letter_code
_entity_poly.pdbx_strand_id
1 'polypeptide(L)' 'MARGTVKWFNEKKGFGFLVDPAVDGDIFVHFSSIQTEGFRTLKEGEQVEYELYEDQKGSRAKNVMRI' A
#
# COMPACT_ATOMS: atom_id res chain seq x y z
N MET A 1 11.59 7.23 2.33
CA MET A 1 10.50 6.30 2.02
C MET A 1 9.76 6.77 0.79
N ALA A 2 9.24 5.86 0.01
CA ALA A 2 8.48 6.20 -1.18
C ALA A 2 7.09 6.70 -0.82
N ARG A 3 6.47 7.43 -1.72
CA ARG A 3 5.09 7.90 -1.56
C ARG A 3 4.25 7.39 -2.72
N GLY A 4 3.08 6.89 -2.38
CA GLY A 4 2.15 6.39 -3.39
C GLY A 4 0.73 6.79 -3.06
N THR A 5 -0.16 6.43 -3.98
CA THR A 5 -1.59 6.69 -3.84
C THR A 5 -2.34 5.38 -3.84
N VAL A 6 -3.30 5.23 -2.97
CA VAL A 6 -4.11 4.02 -2.90
C VAL A 6 -5.01 3.95 -4.12
N LYS A 7 -4.84 2.89 -4.92
CA LYS A 7 -5.70 2.63 -6.07
C LYS A 7 -7.04 2.08 -5.59
N TRP A 8 -7.01 1.07 -4.75
CA TRP A 8 -8.18 0.53 -4.05
C TRP A 8 -7.71 -0.36 -2.91
N PHE A 9 -8.61 -0.57 -1.96
CA PHE A 9 -8.32 -1.44 -0.82
C PHE A 9 -9.61 -2.13 -0.40
N ASN A 10 -9.53 -3.45 -0.16
CA ASN A 10 -10.66 -4.25 0.26
C ASN A 10 -10.50 -4.61 1.75
N GLU A 11 -11.29 -3.99 2.60
CA GLU A 11 -11.21 -4.20 4.05
C GLU A 11 -11.56 -5.62 4.46
N LYS A 12 -12.47 -6.25 3.75
CA LYS A 12 -12.90 -7.61 4.08
C LYS A 12 -11.82 -8.63 3.80
N LYS A 13 -11.14 -8.46 2.68
CA LYS A 13 -10.05 -9.35 2.28
C LYS A 13 -8.72 -8.95 2.87
N GLY A 14 -8.58 -7.69 3.30
CA GLY A 14 -7.38 -7.21 3.95
C GLY A 14 -6.23 -6.92 3.02
N PHE A 15 -6.49 -6.56 1.76
CA PHE A 15 -5.43 -6.20 0.82
C PHE A 15 -5.94 -5.21 -0.22
N GLY A 16 -4.98 -4.59 -0.90
CA GLY A 16 -5.28 -3.67 -1.97
C GLY A 16 -4.02 -3.36 -2.77
N PHE A 17 -4.07 -2.26 -3.51
CA PHE A 17 -2.97 -1.86 -4.38
C PHE A 17 -2.71 -0.37 -4.29
N LEU A 18 -1.43 -0.02 -4.38
CA LEU A 18 -0.96 1.36 -4.48
C LEU A 18 -0.45 1.60 -5.89
N VAL A 19 -0.45 2.86 -6.30
CA VAL A 19 0.22 3.30 -7.51
C VAL A 19 1.26 4.35 -7.16
N ASP A 20 2.40 4.29 -7.81
CA ASP A 20 3.51 5.23 -7.59
C ASP A 20 4.11 5.55 -8.95
N PRO A 21 4.23 6.84 -9.31
CA PRO A 21 4.79 7.21 -10.62
C PRO A 21 6.19 6.67 -10.87
N ALA A 22 6.95 6.40 -9.81
CA ALA A 22 8.31 5.88 -9.92
C ALA A 22 8.36 4.36 -10.12
N VAL A 23 7.21 3.68 -10.08
CA VAL A 23 7.13 2.22 -10.13
C VAL A 23 6.16 1.83 -11.23
N ASP A 24 6.58 0.93 -12.13
CA ASP A 24 5.69 0.37 -13.14
C ASP A 24 4.72 -0.62 -12.51
N GLY A 25 3.44 -0.47 -12.86
CA GLY A 25 2.41 -1.39 -12.39
C GLY A 25 1.94 -1.10 -10.99
N ASP A 26 1.07 -1.96 -10.50
CA ASP A 26 0.46 -1.82 -9.19
C ASP A 26 1.36 -2.42 -8.11
N ILE A 27 1.29 -1.84 -6.92
CA ILE A 27 2.07 -2.29 -5.77
C ILE A 27 1.12 -2.91 -4.76
N PHE A 28 1.31 -4.19 -4.48
CA PHE A 28 0.45 -4.93 -3.55
C PHE A 28 0.68 -4.45 -2.11
N VAL A 29 -0.41 -4.26 -1.36
CA VAL A 29 -0.35 -3.92 0.05
C VAL A 29 -1.31 -4.81 0.84
N HIS A 30 -0.83 -5.37 1.94
CA HIS A 30 -1.64 -6.20 2.83
C HIS A 30 -1.87 -5.45 4.14
N PHE A 31 -3.00 -5.71 4.81
CA PHE A 31 -3.32 -4.97 6.03
C PHE A 31 -2.24 -5.10 7.11
N SER A 32 -1.53 -6.22 7.15
CA SER A 32 -0.45 -6.42 8.12
C SER A 32 0.74 -5.51 7.87
N SER A 33 0.82 -4.92 6.69
CA SER A 33 1.89 -3.97 6.34
C SER A 33 1.52 -2.52 6.63
N ILE A 34 0.30 -2.26 7.08
CA ILE A 34 -0.17 -0.91 7.38
C ILE A 34 0.13 -0.59 8.83
N GLN A 35 0.87 0.49 9.05
CA GLN A 35 1.25 0.93 10.39
C GLN A 35 0.40 2.13 10.80
N THR A 36 -0.82 1.85 11.24
CA THR A 36 -1.70 2.89 11.80
C THR A 36 -2.31 2.37 13.09
N GLU A 37 -2.70 3.30 13.97
CA GLU A 37 -3.46 2.94 15.14
C GLU A 37 -4.93 2.73 14.73
N GLY A 38 -5.56 1.73 15.32
CA GLY A 38 -6.94 1.42 15.04
C GLY A 38 -7.10 0.54 13.79
N PHE A 39 -8.04 0.87 12.94
CA PHE A 39 -8.32 0.09 11.74
C PHE A 39 -7.19 0.21 10.73
N ARG A 40 -6.69 -0.95 10.31
CA ARG A 40 -5.66 -1.03 9.28
C ARG A 40 -6.33 -1.06 7.91
N THR A 41 -6.84 0.09 7.51
CA THR A 41 -7.53 0.22 6.24
C THR A 41 -7.04 1.46 5.51
N LEU A 42 -7.20 1.47 4.20
CA LEU A 42 -6.82 2.58 3.34
C LEU A 42 -8.02 2.94 2.48
N LYS A 43 -8.14 4.23 2.15
CA LYS A 43 -9.21 4.71 1.28
C LYS A 43 -8.66 4.95 -0.11
N GLU A 44 -9.48 4.68 -1.11
CA GLU A 44 -9.14 4.97 -2.51
C GLU A 44 -8.77 6.44 -2.68
N GLY A 45 -7.64 6.68 -3.34
CA GLY A 45 -7.14 8.03 -3.55
C GLY A 45 -6.30 8.61 -2.41
N GLU A 46 -6.19 7.90 -1.30
CA GLU A 46 -5.41 8.36 -0.15
C GLU A 46 -3.92 8.26 -0.44
N GLN A 47 -3.16 9.25 0.04
CA GLN A 47 -1.70 9.21 -0.10
C GLN A 47 -1.05 8.57 1.11
N VAL A 48 -0.03 7.77 0.85
CA VAL A 48 0.67 7.03 1.89
C VAL A 48 2.18 7.08 1.64
N GLU A 49 2.95 6.91 2.71
CA GLU A 49 4.37 6.62 2.63
C GLU A 49 4.55 5.12 2.84
N TYR A 50 5.51 4.54 2.14
CA TYR A 50 5.74 3.11 2.23
C TYR A 50 7.17 2.77 1.86
N GLU A 51 7.57 1.55 2.17
CA GLU A 51 8.82 0.99 1.69
C GLU A 51 8.52 -0.01 0.58
N LEU A 52 9.15 0.18 -0.56
CA LEU A 52 9.00 -0.71 -1.70
C LEU A 52 9.94 -1.90 -1.54
N TYR A 53 9.41 -3.09 -1.78
CA TYR A 53 10.25 -4.26 -1.96
C TYR A 53 9.65 -5.14 -3.05
N GLU A 54 10.48 -5.99 -3.63
CA GLU A 54 10.04 -6.90 -4.67
C GLU A 54 10.28 -8.33 -4.24
N ASP A 55 9.34 -9.19 -4.58
CA ASP A 55 9.47 -10.62 -4.37
C ASP A 55 9.13 -11.35 -5.67
N GLN A 56 9.00 -12.67 -5.60
CA GLN A 56 8.70 -13.49 -6.79
C GLN A 56 7.37 -13.13 -7.44
N LYS A 57 6.46 -12.52 -6.70
CA LYS A 57 5.12 -12.17 -7.21
C LYS A 57 5.03 -10.73 -7.71
N GLY A 58 6.07 -9.93 -7.53
CA GLY A 58 6.11 -8.55 -8.00
C GLY A 58 6.35 -7.55 -6.90
N SER A 59 5.95 -6.31 -7.15
CA SER A 59 6.18 -5.20 -6.23
C SER A 59 5.21 -5.22 -5.05
N ARG A 60 5.74 -5.02 -3.85
CA ARG A 60 4.96 -4.99 -2.61
C ARG A 60 5.35 -3.80 -1.76
N ALA A 61 4.40 -3.35 -0.94
CA ALA A 61 4.63 -2.28 0.02
C ALA A 61 4.69 -2.85 1.43
N LYS A 62 5.59 -2.29 2.25
CA LYS A 62 5.64 -2.58 3.67
C LYS A 62 5.80 -1.29 4.44
N ASN A 63 5.51 -1.34 5.75
CA ASN A 63 5.58 -0.17 6.62
C ASN A 63 4.78 1.01 6.06
N VAL A 64 3.56 0.73 5.62
CA VAL A 64 2.69 1.71 4.99
C VAL A 64 2.10 2.62 6.06
N MET A 65 2.25 3.93 5.86
CA MET A 65 1.72 4.93 6.78
C MET A 65 0.96 5.99 6.00
N ARG A 66 -0.15 6.43 6.57
CA ARG A 66 -0.88 7.58 6.02
C ARG A 66 -0.07 8.85 6.20
N ILE A 67 -0.13 9.70 5.20
CA ILE A 67 0.49 11.01 5.28
C ILE A 67 -0.48 11.99 5.92
#